data_f9343b2ce84ec05f9e532dd19737bb3c
#
_entry.id   f9343b2ce84ec05f9e532dd19737bb3c
#
_cell.length_a   1.000
_cell.length_b   1.000
_cell.length_c   1.000
_cell.angle_alpha   90.00
_cell.angle_beta   90.00
_cell.angle_gamma   90.00
#
_symmetry.space_group_name_H-M   'P 1'
#
loop_
_entity.id
_entity.type
_entity.pdbx_description
1 polymer ?
#
loop_
_entity_poly.entity_id
_entity_poly.type
_entity_poly.pdbx_seq_one_letter_code
_entity_poly.pdbx_strand_id
1 'polypeptide(L)'
;MLGPLPDGRAVEHESWRAINRAAVAKMVSELAYEEAFQPAPLDRHETRWELRLASGVTYRFDAMRRIWGQLTVRPESLVRLAEGRELPVDDAVAFLADARETLRISPPTFCTYARELYNTLMADARILAARTDLSAGDLAALPDTELQRLLDGHPKAPASKGRLGWGLQDFAAYAPEFGGTIRLFWLAAARDRCRLSLAPDVGEESLLAAALDETEIERLKAACAEAGVSFRTHLLLPVHPWQWQGMLAAQFASEVAAGRLVPLGAFGDPFVPQQSLRTLANTRRADALHVKLPITILNTSAWRGVPGKYMDVGPVFSRWLAGCARHDPALQPLRVLEEVAGAFYPHPHYEHVPDAPYQFCEMLGVIWRESPDAHLSDGRRPMMMGALPQRDASGRPIVSALIARSGLGHAEWLDRLFGAVAVPLYHFMCRYGVGFIAHGQNVTVILDGAIPVGVAIKDFQGDADLVDQAFPELETLPEHVRKTLKRRPPAHLLQHLQTGQFASVLRFLSEALADHDGLDETVFYATLAGRLRRYQAEHPELSERFALFDLFRPKVPRIAINRVRFAIGYGDAGERPLPDLGTDLDNPLHIAETAHSSRATARSLLSGASL
;
A
#
# COMPACT_ATOMS: atom_id res chain seq x y z
N MET A 1 -7.98 -11.48 -31.19
CA MET A 1 -8.83 -11.30 -30.02
C MET A 1 -8.27 -12.22 -28.93
N LEU A 2 -7.85 -11.67 -27.81
CA LEU A 2 -7.62 -12.45 -26.60
C LEU A 2 -8.97 -13.07 -26.22
N GLY A 3 -8.97 -14.33 -25.77
CA GLY A 3 -10.19 -15.01 -25.36
C GLY A 3 -10.98 -14.20 -24.33
N PRO A 4 -12.28 -14.43 -24.15
CA PRO A 4 -13.09 -13.66 -23.25
C PRO A 4 -12.54 -13.72 -21.83
N LEU A 5 -12.43 -12.57 -21.18
CA LEU A 5 -12.31 -12.49 -19.72
C LEU A 5 -13.46 -13.29 -19.08
N PRO A 6 -13.39 -13.69 -17.79
CA PRO A 6 -14.45 -14.45 -17.13
C PRO A 6 -15.87 -13.88 -17.27
N ASP A 7 -15.98 -12.57 -17.51
CA ASP A 7 -17.24 -11.85 -17.75
C ASP A 7 -17.66 -11.78 -19.24
N GLY A 8 -16.96 -12.51 -20.10
CA GLY A 8 -17.27 -12.58 -21.54
C GLY A 8 -16.77 -11.39 -22.37
N ARG A 9 -16.12 -10.40 -21.77
CA ARG A 9 -15.58 -9.24 -22.49
C ARG A 9 -14.22 -9.57 -23.10
N ALA A 10 -14.05 -9.24 -24.37
CA ALA A 10 -12.75 -9.33 -25.04
C ALA A 10 -11.92 -8.07 -24.73
N VAL A 11 -10.63 -8.26 -24.46
CA VAL A 11 -9.70 -7.12 -24.41
C VAL A 11 -9.41 -6.71 -25.86
N GLU A 12 -9.68 -5.46 -26.19
CA GLU A 12 -9.35 -4.90 -27.50
C GLU A 12 -7.83 -4.91 -27.72
N HIS A 13 -7.43 -5.20 -28.95
CA HIS A 13 -6.01 -5.35 -29.27
C HIS A 13 -5.19 -4.08 -28.97
N GLU A 14 -5.75 -2.90 -29.25
CA GLU A 14 -5.06 -1.63 -28.99
C GLU A 14 -4.94 -1.34 -27.50
N SER A 15 -5.98 -1.60 -26.71
CA SER A 15 -5.93 -1.49 -25.25
C SER A 15 -4.87 -2.42 -24.66
N TRP A 16 -4.75 -3.65 -25.18
CA TRP A 16 -3.70 -4.58 -24.74
C TRP A 16 -2.30 -4.05 -25.03
N ARG A 17 -2.08 -3.50 -26.22
CA ARG A 17 -0.80 -2.88 -26.60
C ARG A 17 -0.46 -1.68 -25.72
N ALA A 18 -1.43 -0.82 -25.45
CA ALA A 18 -1.26 0.33 -24.57
C ALA A 18 -0.84 -0.07 -23.15
N ILE A 19 -1.48 -1.11 -22.58
CA ILE A 19 -1.16 -1.64 -21.25
C ILE A 19 0.26 -2.23 -21.24
N ASN A 20 0.66 -2.96 -22.26
CA ASN A 20 2.01 -3.52 -22.36
C ASN A 20 3.06 -2.41 -22.47
N ARG A 21 2.84 -1.37 -23.29
CA ARG A 21 3.72 -0.20 -23.39
C ARG A 21 3.85 0.52 -22.05
N ALA A 22 2.73 0.72 -21.34
CA ALA A 22 2.74 1.34 -20.03
C ALA A 22 3.52 0.50 -19.00
N ALA A 23 3.38 -0.84 -19.04
CA ALA A 23 4.15 -1.75 -18.19
C ALA A 23 5.66 -1.70 -18.49
N VAL A 24 6.07 -1.62 -19.76
CA VAL A 24 7.47 -1.45 -20.16
C VAL A 24 8.00 -0.09 -19.70
N ALA A 25 7.26 0.99 -19.92
CA ALA A 25 7.62 2.33 -19.44
C ALA A 25 7.85 2.35 -17.93
N LYS A 26 6.94 1.73 -17.16
CA LYS A 26 7.07 1.58 -15.71
C LYS A 26 8.29 0.75 -15.31
N MET A 27 8.58 -0.37 -16.00
CA MET A 27 9.78 -1.16 -15.76
C MET A 27 11.06 -0.37 -16.02
N VAL A 28 11.13 0.36 -17.13
CA VAL A 28 12.30 1.21 -17.45
C VAL A 28 12.47 2.29 -16.38
N SER A 29 11.40 3.00 -16.02
CA SER A 29 11.43 4.08 -15.03
C SER A 29 11.88 3.59 -13.64
N GLU A 30 11.25 2.56 -13.11
CA GLU A 30 11.53 2.09 -11.75
C GLU A 30 12.83 1.32 -11.64
N LEU A 31 13.23 0.54 -12.65
CA LEU A 31 14.51 -0.16 -12.64
C LEU A 31 15.69 0.80 -12.91
N ALA A 32 15.49 1.87 -13.64
CA ALA A 32 16.47 2.95 -13.73
C ALA A 32 16.58 3.72 -12.40
N TYR A 33 15.46 4.02 -11.74
CA TYR A 33 15.46 4.60 -10.40
C TYR A 33 16.19 3.72 -9.39
N GLU A 34 16.07 2.40 -9.47
CA GLU A 34 16.77 1.43 -8.61
C GLU A 34 18.21 1.11 -9.09
N GLU A 35 18.72 1.81 -10.10
CA GLU A 35 20.06 1.62 -10.70
C GLU A 35 20.31 0.22 -11.29
N ALA A 36 19.22 -0.54 -11.52
CA ALA A 36 19.29 -1.81 -12.23
C ALA A 36 19.43 -1.62 -13.76
N PHE A 37 18.95 -0.48 -14.27
CA PHE A 37 19.19 0.01 -15.64
C PHE A 37 19.96 1.33 -15.61
N GLN A 38 20.74 1.56 -16.67
CA GLN A 38 21.51 2.79 -16.86
C GLN A 38 21.20 3.39 -18.24
N PRO A 39 20.03 3.99 -18.44
CA PRO A 39 19.72 4.70 -19.68
C PRO A 39 20.66 5.87 -19.89
N ALA A 40 21.08 6.09 -21.13
CA ALA A 40 21.92 7.22 -21.52
C ALA A 40 21.11 8.25 -22.33
N PRO A 41 21.28 9.58 -22.09
CA PRO A 41 20.64 10.60 -22.90
C PRO A 41 21.22 10.62 -24.31
N LEU A 42 20.36 10.81 -25.32
CA LEU A 42 20.74 10.94 -26.73
C LEU A 42 20.86 12.41 -27.19
N ASP A 43 20.37 13.34 -26.37
CA ASP A 43 20.42 14.76 -26.65
C ASP A 43 20.83 15.57 -25.42
N ARG A 44 21.30 16.80 -25.63
CA ARG A 44 21.78 17.73 -24.58
C ARG A 44 20.67 18.20 -23.61
N HIS A 45 19.42 18.05 -24.00
CA HIS A 45 18.26 18.46 -23.19
C HIS A 45 17.70 17.31 -22.35
N GLU A 46 18.31 16.11 -22.46
CA GLU A 46 17.88 14.89 -21.76
C GLU A 46 16.39 14.57 -21.97
N THR A 47 15.90 14.78 -23.21
CA THR A 47 14.50 14.47 -23.56
C THR A 47 14.36 13.12 -24.25
N ARG A 48 15.42 12.66 -24.95
CA ARG A 48 15.49 11.37 -25.64
C ARG A 48 16.56 10.51 -25.02
N TRP A 49 16.23 9.25 -24.79
CA TRP A 49 17.05 8.31 -24.03
C TRP A 49 17.24 6.99 -24.78
N GLU A 50 18.32 6.30 -24.46
CA GLU A 50 18.62 4.98 -24.97
C GLU A 50 18.99 4.04 -23.81
N LEU A 51 18.36 2.85 -23.77
CA LEU A 51 18.70 1.75 -22.87
C LEU A 51 19.29 0.60 -23.68
N ARG A 52 20.58 0.32 -23.52
CA ARG A 52 21.27 -0.82 -24.12
C ARG A 52 21.25 -1.99 -23.15
N LEU A 53 20.81 -3.14 -23.64
CA LEU A 53 20.75 -4.37 -22.86
C LEU A 53 21.87 -5.33 -23.24
N ALA A 54 22.27 -6.21 -22.31
CA ALA A 54 23.33 -7.22 -22.53
C ALA A 54 22.98 -8.20 -23.65
N SER A 55 21.69 -8.41 -23.95
CA SER A 55 21.22 -9.18 -25.09
C SER A 55 21.56 -8.58 -26.47
N GLY A 56 22.12 -7.37 -26.52
CA GLY A 56 22.36 -6.62 -27.76
C GLY A 56 21.14 -5.83 -28.25
N VAL A 57 19.98 -5.99 -27.62
CA VAL A 57 18.79 -5.21 -27.93
C VAL A 57 18.88 -3.84 -27.28
N THR A 58 18.38 -2.83 -27.97
CA THR A 58 18.36 -1.43 -27.51
C THR A 58 16.94 -0.92 -27.50
N TYR A 59 16.58 -0.15 -26.48
CA TYR A 59 15.31 0.57 -26.40
C TYR A 59 15.55 2.07 -26.44
N ARG A 60 14.81 2.79 -27.29
CA ARG A 60 14.79 4.25 -27.33
C ARG A 60 13.44 4.76 -26.89
N PHE A 61 13.44 5.88 -26.19
CA PHE A 61 12.23 6.48 -25.64
C PHE A 61 12.44 7.95 -25.28
N ASP A 62 11.34 8.67 -25.20
CA ASP A 62 11.30 10.00 -24.60
C ASP A 62 11.02 9.88 -23.11
N ALA A 63 11.75 10.62 -22.30
CA ALA A 63 11.53 10.68 -20.87
C ALA A 63 11.95 12.03 -20.29
N MET A 64 11.35 12.37 -19.15
CA MET A 64 11.72 13.56 -18.38
C MET A 64 12.36 13.12 -17.06
N ARG A 65 13.53 13.70 -16.74
CA ARG A 65 14.15 13.52 -15.42
C ARG A 65 13.42 14.37 -14.39
N ARG A 66 13.04 13.77 -13.27
CA ARG A 66 12.28 14.38 -12.19
C ARG A 66 13.17 14.71 -10.98
N ILE A 67 12.61 15.44 -10.02
CA ILE A 67 13.33 15.93 -8.83
C ILE A 67 13.94 14.80 -7.96
N TRP A 68 13.33 13.61 -7.95
CA TRP A 68 13.88 12.40 -7.28
C TRP A 68 14.92 11.66 -8.13
N GLY A 69 15.33 12.22 -9.28
CA GLY A 69 16.24 11.58 -10.20
C GLY A 69 15.64 10.47 -11.08
N GLN A 70 14.35 10.11 -10.88
CA GLN A 70 13.68 9.14 -11.73
C GLN A 70 13.43 9.70 -13.14
N LEU A 71 13.26 8.78 -14.10
CA LEU A 71 12.82 9.09 -15.46
C LEU A 71 11.32 8.80 -15.56
N THR A 72 10.52 9.78 -15.99
CA THR A 72 9.14 9.55 -16.43
C THR A 72 9.16 9.23 -17.91
N VAL A 73 9.05 7.95 -18.25
CA VAL A 73 9.06 7.46 -19.64
C VAL A 73 7.69 7.64 -20.26
N ARG A 74 7.66 8.17 -21.50
CA ARG A 74 6.44 8.26 -22.32
C ARG A 74 6.18 6.93 -23.03
N PRO A 75 5.11 6.19 -22.68
CA PRO A 75 4.87 4.84 -23.23
C PRO A 75 4.80 4.80 -24.76
N GLU A 76 4.21 5.83 -25.38
CA GLU A 76 3.99 5.91 -26.83
C GLU A 76 5.28 6.11 -27.62
N SER A 77 6.33 6.61 -26.98
CA SER A 77 7.64 6.87 -27.59
C SER A 77 8.57 5.67 -27.62
N LEU A 78 8.19 4.58 -26.96
CA LEU A 78 9.03 3.37 -26.84
C LEU A 78 9.22 2.69 -28.19
N VAL A 79 10.49 2.49 -28.59
CA VAL A 79 10.89 1.76 -29.80
C VAL A 79 11.95 0.73 -29.42
N ARG A 80 11.78 -0.50 -29.88
CA ARG A 80 12.75 -1.60 -29.74
C ARG A 80 13.63 -1.70 -31.00
N LEU A 81 14.93 -1.69 -30.83
CA LEU A 81 15.93 -1.83 -31.87
C LEU A 81 16.60 -3.20 -31.73
N ALA A 82 16.38 -4.08 -32.69
CA ALA A 82 16.98 -5.40 -32.75
C ALA A 82 17.37 -5.73 -34.19
N GLU A 83 18.54 -6.31 -34.41
CA GLU A 83 19.04 -6.71 -35.73
C GLU A 83 18.98 -5.59 -36.79
N GLY A 84 19.23 -4.35 -36.35
CA GLY A 84 19.19 -3.16 -37.22
C GLY A 84 17.80 -2.71 -37.65
N ARG A 85 16.73 -3.22 -37.04
CA ARG A 85 15.32 -2.88 -37.32
C ARG A 85 14.68 -2.19 -36.13
N GLU A 86 13.79 -1.26 -36.42
CA GLU A 86 12.87 -0.68 -35.43
C GLU A 86 11.59 -1.53 -35.36
N LEU A 87 11.23 -1.91 -34.15
CA LEU A 87 10.07 -2.75 -33.85
C LEU A 87 9.19 -2.06 -32.80
N PRO A 88 7.86 -2.24 -32.82
CA PRO A 88 6.98 -1.73 -31.80
C PRO A 88 7.25 -2.41 -30.46
N VAL A 89 6.94 -1.72 -29.36
CA VAL A 89 6.99 -2.25 -28.01
C VAL A 89 5.56 -2.50 -27.54
N ASP A 90 5.10 -3.74 -27.69
CA ASP A 90 3.72 -4.16 -27.39
C ASP A 90 3.64 -5.49 -26.63
N ASP A 91 4.77 -5.95 -26.05
CA ASP A 91 4.87 -7.12 -25.19
C ASP A 91 5.87 -6.85 -24.05
N ALA A 92 5.33 -6.72 -22.83
CA ALA A 92 6.12 -6.43 -21.64
C ALA A 92 6.94 -7.65 -21.18
N VAL A 93 6.52 -8.87 -21.48
CA VAL A 93 7.28 -10.09 -21.16
C VAL A 93 8.43 -10.29 -22.14
N ALA A 94 8.27 -9.91 -23.41
CA ALA A 94 9.37 -9.86 -24.37
C ALA A 94 10.45 -8.84 -23.93
N PHE A 95 10.06 -7.65 -23.44
CA PHE A 95 10.99 -6.70 -22.83
C PHE A 95 11.76 -7.31 -21.64
N LEU A 96 11.03 -8.00 -20.74
CA LEU A 96 11.66 -8.68 -19.60
C LEU A 96 12.65 -9.77 -20.05
N ALA A 97 12.34 -10.50 -21.13
CA ALA A 97 13.22 -11.51 -21.73
C ALA A 97 14.50 -10.87 -22.29
N ASP A 98 14.39 -9.76 -23.04
CA ASP A 98 15.54 -8.99 -23.54
C ASP A 98 16.41 -8.47 -22.37
N ALA A 99 15.78 -8.04 -21.25
CA ALA A 99 16.45 -7.47 -20.09
C ALA A 99 17.00 -8.52 -19.11
N ARG A 100 16.66 -9.79 -19.25
CA ARG A 100 16.95 -10.85 -18.29
C ARG A 100 18.43 -10.92 -17.88
N GLU A 101 19.32 -10.86 -18.85
CA GLU A 101 20.77 -10.94 -18.63
C GLU A 101 21.30 -9.67 -17.94
N THR A 102 20.88 -8.50 -18.38
CA THR A 102 21.21 -7.20 -17.75
C THR A 102 20.81 -7.17 -16.29
N LEU A 103 19.61 -7.68 -15.97
CA LEU A 103 19.05 -7.73 -14.62
C LEU A 103 19.55 -8.95 -13.81
N ARG A 104 20.32 -9.84 -14.42
CA ARG A 104 20.86 -11.09 -13.82
C ARG A 104 19.75 -11.96 -13.22
N ILE A 105 18.60 -12.03 -13.87
CA ILE A 105 17.47 -12.82 -13.39
C ILE A 105 17.69 -14.29 -13.71
N SER A 106 17.61 -15.17 -12.69
CA SER A 106 17.70 -16.61 -12.88
C SER A 106 16.52 -17.14 -13.71
N PRO A 107 16.68 -18.25 -14.47
CA PRO A 107 15.57 -18.81 -15.25
C PRO A 107 14.28 -19.09 -14.43
N PRO A 108 14.34 -19.69 -13.22
CA PRO A 108 13.15 -19.90 -12.40
C PRO A 108 12.49 -18.58 -11.99
N THR A 109 13.29 -17.58 -11.57
CA THR A 109 12.78 -16.25 -11.20
C THR A 109 12.14 -15.55 -12.39
N PHE A 110 12.75 -15.64 -13.59
CA PHE A 110 12.18 -15.10 -14.81
C PHE A 110 10.78 -15.68 -15.10
N CYS A 111 10.66 -17.01 -15.13
CA CYS A 111 9.39 -17.66 -15.44
C CYS A 111 8.29 -17.30 -14.44
N THR A 112 8.65 -17.22 -13.15
CA THR A 112 7.69 -16.87 -12.11
C THR A 112 7.28 -15.39 -12.17
N TYR A 113 8.24 -14.48 -12.40
CA TYR A 113 7.95 -13.05 -12.55
C TYR A 113 7.18 -12.76 -13.84
N ALA A 114 7.46 -13.46 -14.94
CA ALA A 114 6.68 -13.35 -16.17
C ALA A 114 5.21 -13.75 -15.93
N ARG A 115 4.95 -14.80 -15.14
CA ARG A 115 3.59 -15.18 -14.73
C ARG A 115 2.93 -14.08 -13.89
N GLU A 116 3.64 -13.46 -12.93
CA GLU A 116 3.10 -12.31 -12.18
C GLU A 116 2.78 -11.13 -13.09
N LEU A 117 3.64 -10.89 -14.09
CA LEU A 117 3.44 -9.81 -15.06
C LEU A 117 2.21 -10.06 -15.93
N TYR A 118 2.01 -11.28 -16.48
CA TYR A 118 0.80 -11.63 -17.23
C TYR A 118 -0.48 -11.46 -16.41
N ASN A 119 -0.47 -11.90 -15.15
CA ASN A 119 -1.60 -11.71 -14.23
C ASN A 119 -1.88 -10.22 -13.99
N THR A 120 -0.83 -9.42 -13.85
CA THR A 120 -0.94 -7.96 -13.67
C THR A 120 -1.51 -7.29 -14.91
N LEU A 121 -1.01 -7.63 -16.11
CA LEU A 121 -1.51 -7.08 -17.39
C LEU A 121 -3.00 -7.40 -17.61
N MET A 122 -3.43 -8.61 -17.24
CA MET A 122 -4.85 -9.00 -17.29
C MET A 122 -5.71 -8.16 -16.34
N ALA A 123 -5.24 -7.94 -15.12
CA ALA A 123 -5.94 -7.11 -14.14
C ALA A 123 -5.99 -5.64 -14.58
N ASP A 124 -4.88 -5.11 -15.14
CA ASP A 124 -4.80 -3.74 -15.65
C ASP A 124 -5.72 -3.54 -16.86
N ALA A 125 -5.86 -4.55 -17.73
CA ALA A 125 -6.82 -4.51 -18.82
C ALA A 125 -8.27 -4.40 -18.30
N ARG A 126 -8.58 -5.10 -17.22
CA ARG A 126 -9.90 -5.02 -16.58
C ARG A 126 -10.15 -3.65 -15.97
N ILE A 127 -9.15 -3.09 -15.27
CA ILE A 127 -9.23 -1.76 -14.68
C ILE A 127 -9.41 -0.70 -15.77
N LEU A 128 -8.61 -0.76 -16.85
CA LEU A 128 -8.71 0.17 -17.97
C LEU A 128 -10.14 0.17 -18.57
N ALA A 129 -10.67 -1.03 -18.85
CA ALA A 129 -12.03 -1.16 -19.39
C ALA A 129 -13.11 -0.61 -18.42
N ALA A 130 -12.92 -0.75 -17.10
CA ALA A 130 -13.86 -0.24 -16.11
C ALA A 130 -13.77 1.28 -15.89
N ARG A 131 -12.64 1.91 -16.26
CA ARG A 131 -12.39 3.36 -16.11
C ARG A 131 -12.64 4.17 -17.37
N THR A 132 -12.81 3.55 -18.53
CA THR A 132 -12.79 4.24 -19.84
C THR A 132 -13.70 5.46 -19.89
N ASP A 133 -14.88 5.37 -19.29
CA ASP A 133 -15.90 6.42 -19.31
C ASP A 133 -15.90 7.30 -18.06
N LEU A 134 -14.98 7.10 -17.12
CA LEU A 134 -14.92 7.84 -15.86
C LEU A 134 -13.88 8.95 -15.94
N SER A 135 -14.31 10.19 -15.71
CA SER A 135 -13.40 11.31 -15.52
C SER A 135 -12.71 11.27 -14.15
N ALA A 136 -11.62 12.02 -14.00
CA ALA A 136 -10.97 12.20 -12.69
C ALA A 136 -11.93 12.75 -11.62
N GLY A 137 -12.91 13.57 -12.03
CA GLY A 137 -13.97 14.07 -11.16
C GLY A 137 -14.93 12.98 -10.71
N ASP A 138 -15.30 12.05 -11.59
CA ASP A 138 -16.15 10.90 -11.26
C ASP A 138 -15.42 9.95 -10.34
N LEU A 139 -14.15 9.62 -10.66
CA LEU A 139 -13.28 8.82 -9.79
C LEU A 139 -13.13 9.44 -8.40
N ALA A 140 -12.92 10.76 -8.35
CA ALA A 140 -12.80 11.51 -7.11
C ALA A 140 -14.11 11.50 -6.29
N ALA A 141 -15.26 11.25 -6.88
CA ALA A 141 -16.56 11.23 -6.22
C ALA A 141 -16.97 9.84 -5.70
N LEU A 142 -16.30 8.78 -6.14
CA LEU A 142 -16.62 7.41 -5.70
C LEU A 142 -16.36 7.23 -4.19
N PRO A 143 -17.13 6.38 -3.50
CA PRO A 143 -16.76 5.85 -2.19
C PRO A 143 -15.37 5.19 -2.25
N ASP A 144 -14.58 5.29 -1.18
CA ASP A 144 -13.20 4.76 -1.17
C ASP A 144 -13.13 3.26 -1.51
N THR A 145 -14.09 2.47 -1.03
CA THR A 145 -14.19 1.04 -1.33
C THR A 145 -14.41 0.74 -2.82
N GLU A 146 -15.16 1.59 -3.50
CA GLU A 146 -15.40 1.51 -4.94
C GLU A 146 -14.19 2.00 -5.73
N LEU A 147 -13.60 3.12 -5.33
CA LEU A 147 -12.41 3.69 -5.96
C LEU A 147 -11.23 2.72 -5.92
N GLN A 148 -11.02 2.03 -4.80
CA GLN A 148 -9.92 1.08 -4.65
C GLN A 148 -9.95 -0.06 -5.68
N ARG A 149 -11.10 -0.41 -6.23
CA ARG A 149 -11.24 -1.43 -7.29
C ARG A 149 -10.67 -0.97 -8.63
N LEU A 150 -10.56 0.34 -8.83
CA LEU A 150 -10.17 0.96 -10.10
C LEU A 150 -8.73 1.49 -10.10
N LEU A 151 -7.92 1.21 -9.07
CA LEU A 151 -6.55 1.72 -8.94
C LEU A 151 -5.51 0.82 -9.62
N ASP A 152 -4.48 1.43 -10.19
CA ASP A 152 -3.38 0.74 -10.87
C ASP A 152 -2.48 -0.10 -9.94
N GLY A 153 -2.70 -0.03 -8.63
CA GLY A 153 -1.95 -0.78 -7.63
C GLY A 153 -0.63 -0.12 -7.22
N HIS A 154 0.37 -0.93 -6.86
CA HIS A 154 1.63 -0.42 -6.30
C HIS A 154 2.42 0.39 -7.35
N PRO A 155 2.74 1.68 -7.10
CA PRO A 155 3.33 2.54 -8.13
C PRO A 155 4.74 2.10 -8.53
N LYS A 156 5.56 1.58 -7.61
CA LYS A 156 6.93 1.14 -7.86
C LYS A 156 7.07 -0.30 -8.38
N ALA A 157 6.06 -1.16 -8.22
CA ALA A 157 6.14 -2.57 -8.61
C ALA A 157 5.46 -2.79 -9.96
N PRO A 158 6.19 -3.14 -11.04
CA PRO A 158 5.59 -3.44 -12.34
C PRO A 158 4.60 -4.61 -12.27
N ALA A 159 4.96 -5.71 -11.61
CA ALA A 159 4.10 -6.87 -11.41
C ALA A 159 3.34 -6.79 -10.07
N SER A 160 2.49 -5.78 -9.88
CA SER A 160 1.84 -5.49 -8.60
C SER A 160 0.59 -6.33 -8.30
N LYS A 161 0.06 -7.06 -9.29
CA LYS A 161 -1.17 -7.89 -9.21
C LYS A 161 -0.89 -9.34 -9.61
N GLY A 162 0.29 -9.85 -9.22
CA GLY A 162 0.75 -11.20 -9.61
C GLY A 162 -0.12 -12.33 -9.08
N ARG A 163 -0.55 -12.26 -7.82
CA ARG A 163 -1.51 -13.16 -7.15
C ARG A 163 -1.27 -14.65 -7.47
N LEU A 164 -0.01 -15.08 -7.32
CA LEU A 164 0.36 -16.48 -7.58
C LEU A 164 -0.36 -17.41 -6.59
N GLY A 165 -1.00 -18.40 -7.13
CA GLY A 165 -1.91 -19.32 -6.42
C GLY A 165 -3.35 -19.21 -6.91
N TRP A 166 -3.73 -18.08 -7.55
CA TRP A 166 -5.05 -17.90 -8.16
C TRP A 166 -5.09 -18.34 -9.63
N GLY A 167 -6.19 -18.94 -9.99
CA GLY A 167 -6.64 -19.14 -11.39
C GLY A 167 -7.67 -18.10 -11.79
N LEU A 168 -8.12 -18.16 -13.06
CA LEU A 168 -9.03 -17.17 -13.63
C LEU A 168 -10.36 -17.05 -12.86
N GLN A 169 -10.88 -18.17 -12.35
CA GLN A 169 -12.11 -18.17 -11.55
C GLN A 169 -11.92 -17.46 -10.21
N ASP A 170 -10.74 -17.60 -9.59
CA ASP A 170 -10.42 -16.91 -8.35
C ASP A 170 -10.30 -15.40 -8.55
N PHE A 171 -9.69 -14.98 -9.67
CA PHE A 171 -9.66 -13.56 -10.06
C PHE A 171 -11.08 -13.00 -10.19
N ALA A 172 -11.96 -13.72 -10.91
CA ALA A 172 -13.35 -13.29 -11.10
C ALA A 172 -14.14 -13.19 -9.78
N ALA A 173 -13.89 -14.11 -8.85
CA ALA A 173 -14.61 -14.17 -7.59
C ALA A 173 -14.07 -13.23 -6.51
N TYR A 174 -12.74 -12.99 -6.48
CA TYR A 174 -12.08 -12.42 -5.30
C TYR A 174 -11.20 -11.20 -5.59
N ALA A 175 -10.91 -10.88 -6.85
CA ALA A 175 -10.10 -9.72 -7.16
C ALA A 175 -10.95 -8.43 -7.16
N PRO A 176 -10.46 -7.32 -6.55
CA PRO A 176 -11.22 -6.07 -6.44
C PRO A 176 -11.73 -5.56 -7.77
N GLU A 177 -10.91 -5.56 -8.82
CA GLU A 177 -11.22 -5.02 -10.15
C GLU A 177 -12.30 -5.80 -10.89
N PHE A 178 -12.64 -7.01 -10.46
CA PHE A 178 -13.75 -7.77 -11.01
C PHE A 178 -15.09 -7.47 -10.36
N GLY A 179 -15.10 -6.81 -9.20
CA GLY A 179 -16.30 -6.33 -8.55
C GLY A 179 -17.17 -7.38 -7.89
N GLY A 180 -16.64 -8.58 -7.69
CA GLY A 180 -17.33 -9.64 -6.96
C GLY A 180 -17.54 -9.29 -5.48
N THR A 181 -18.58 -9.87 -4.87
CA THR A 181 -18.79 -9.81 -3.43
C THR A 181 -18.47 -11.16 -2.78
N ILE A 182 -17.97 -11.11 -1.55
CA ILE A 182 -17.51 -12.26 -0.78
C ILE A 182 -18.39 -12.41 0.44
N ARG A 183 -18.97 -13.61 0.66
CA ARG A 183 -19.52 -13.98 1.96
C ARG A 183 -18.47 -14.73 2.74
N LEU A 184 -18.29 -14.36 4.02
CA LEU A 184 -17.32 -15.00 4.90
C LEU A 184 -17.72 -16.45 5.16
N PHE A 185 -16.72 -17.34 5.13
CA PHE A 185 -16.88 -18.72 5.60
C PHE A 185 -16.58 -18.76 7.10
N TRP A 186 -17.36 -19.49 7.89
CA TRP A 186 -17.21 -19.53 9.33
C TRP A 186 -16.75 -20.90 9.81
N LEU A 187 -15.81 -20.87 10.74
CA LEU A 187 -15.32 -22.02 11.49
C LEU A 187 -15.63 -21.85 12.97
N ALA A 188 -16.01 -22.92 13.64
CA ALA A 188 -15.91 -23.01 15.08
C ALA A 188 -14.56 -23.65 15.44
N ALA A 189 -13.74 -22.94 16.19
CA ALA A 189 -12.37 -23.30 16.53
C ALA A 189 -12.22 -23.51 18.04
N ALA A 190 -11.63 -24.65 18.46
CA ALA A 190 -11.42 -24.97 19.86
C ALA A 190 -10.67 -23.89 20.62
N ARG A 191 -11.25 -23.35 21.70
CA ARG A 191 -10.73 -22.18 22.44
C ARG A 191 -9.36 -22.42 23.04
N ASP A 192 -9.09 -23.63 23.49
CA ASP A 192 -7.81 -24.02 24.08
C ASP A 192 -6.65 -24.05 23.08
N ARG A 193 -6.97 -23.92 21.77
CA ARG A 193 -6.01 -23.82 20.66
C ARG A 193 -5.94 -22.42 20.06
N CYS A 194 -6.92 -21.56 20.35
CA CYS A 194 -6.97 -20.21 19.83
C CYS A 194 -6.22 -19.22 20.72
N ARG A 195 -5.51 -18.29 20.08
CA ARG A 195 -5.12 -17.03 20.72
C ARG A 195 -6.17 -15.99 20.35
N LEU A 196 -6.77 -15.34 21.32
CA LEU A 196 -7.75 -14.27 21.15
C LEU A 196 -7.30 -13.07 21.97
N SER A 197 -7.20 -11.91 21.34
CA SER A 197 -6.95 -10.63 21.99
C SER A 197 -8.06 -9.65 21.62
N LEU A 198 -8.61 -8.97 22.60
CA LEU A 198 -9.70 -8.01 22.47
C LEU A 198 -9.28 -6.68 23.08
N ALA A 199 -9.70 -5.58 22.49
CA ALA A 199 -9.68 -4.29 23.16
C ALA A 199 -10.63 -4.33 24.39
N PRO A 200 -10.37 -3.56 25.46
CA PRO A 200 -11.08 -3.68 26.73
C PRO A 200 -12.61 -3.54 26.67
N ASP A 201 -13.10 -2.80 25.69
CA ASP A 201 -14.52 -2.48 25.48
C ASP A 201 -15.17 -3.32 24.37
N VAL A 202 -14.48 -4.34 23.85
CA VAL A 202 -14.93 -5.18 22.73
C VAL A 202 -15.25 -6.59 23.24
N GLY A 203 -16.46 -7.08 22.94
CA GLY A 203 -16.89 -8.45 23.19
C GLY A 203 -16.98 -9.27 21.91
N GLU A 204 -16.98 -10.60 22.04
CA GLU A 204 -17.11 -11.51 20.89
C GLU A 204 -18.43 -11.28 20.10
N GLU A 205 -19.51 -10.90 20.79
CA GLU A 205 -20.80 -10.60 20.15
C GLU A 205 -20.71 -9.40 19.21
N SER A 206 -19.94 -8.36 19.57
CA SER A 206 -19.74 -7.20 18.72
C SER A 206 -18.92 -7.55 17.46
N LEU A 207 -18.02 -8.54 17.56
CA LEU A 207 -17.28 -9.03 16.39
C LEU A 207 -18.18 -9.79 15.41
N LEU A 208 -19.15 -10.56 15.92
CA LEU A 208 -20.16 -11.20 15.07
C LEU A 208 -21.05 -10.15 14.40
N ALA A 209 -21.52 -9.17 15.17
CA ALA A 209 -22.33 -8.07 14.66
C ALA A 209 -21.64 -7.23 13.58
N ALA A 210 -20.32 -7.23 13.50
CA ALA A 210 -19.59 -6.56 12.44
C ALA A 210 -19.80 -7.19 11.04
N ALA A 211 -20.16 -8.47 10.98
CA ALA A 211 -20.30 -9.23 9.74
C ALA A 211 -21.70 -9.81 9.51
N LEU A 212 -22.55 -9.88 10.56
CA LEU A 212 -23.81 -10.59 10.58
C LEU A 212 -24.91 -9.65 11.11
N ASP A 213 -26.09 -9.68 10.53
CA ASP A 213 -27.29 -9.15 11.14
C ASP A 213 -27.88 -10.17 12.14
N GLU A 214 -28.91 -9.78 12.89
CA GLU A 214 -29.56 -10.63 13.89
C GLU A 214 -30.04 -11.97 13.31
N THR A 215 -30.60 -11.95 12.10
CA THR A 215 -31.12 -13.16 11.44
C THR A 215 -29.97 -14.11 11.08
N GLU A 216 -28.87 -13.59 10.55
CA GLU A 216 -27.70 -14.38 10.21
C GLU A 216 -26.96 -14.90 11.46
N ILE A 217 -26.97 -14.14 12.58
CA ILE A 217 -26.46 -14.61 13.87
C ILE A 217 -27.26 -15.82 14.36
N GLU A 218 -28.60 -15.76 14.30
CA GLU A 218 -29.44 -16.90 14.70
C GLU A 218 -29.24 -18.12 13.78
N ARG A 219 -29.09 -17.93 12.49
CA ARG A 219 -28.75 -19.00 11.55
C ARG A 219 -27.39 -19.64 11.86
N LEU A 220 -26.38 -18.83 12.18
CA LEU A 220 -25.06 -19.32 12.57
C LEU A 220 -25.12 -20.10 13.90
N LYS A 221 -25.90 -19.61 14.87
CA LYS A 221 -26.14 -20.33 16.14
C LYS A 221 -26.82 -21.69 15.91
N ALA A 222 -27.81 -21.74 15.02
CA ALA A 222 -28.48 -23.00 14.66
C ALA A 222 -27.50 -24.00 14.03
N ALA A 223 -26.65 -23.53 13.09
CA ALA A 223 -25.60 -24.36 12.48
C ALA A 223 -24.59 -24.88 13.55
N CYS A 224 -24.24 -24.05 14.53
CA CYS A 224 -23.42 -24.51 15.67
C CYS A 224 -24.10 -25.62 16.49
N ALA A 225 -25.39 -25.46 16.76
CA ALA A 225 -26.15 -26.44 17.51
C ALA A 225 -26.27 -27.79 16.77
N GLU A 226 -26.54 -27.76 15.47
CA GLU A 226 -26.55 -28.93 14.59
C GLU A 226 -25.20 -29.65 14.55
N ALA A 227 -24.11 -28.90 14.54
CA ALA A 227 -22.75 -29.42 14.56
C ALA A 227 -22.27 -29.85 15.97
N GLY A 228 -23.09 -29.71 17.01
CA GLY A 228 -22.72 -30.01 18.38
C GLY A 228 -21.68 -29.06 18.99
N VAL A 229 -21.57 -27.86 18.46
CA VAL A 229 -20.61 -26.82 18.87
C VAL A 229 -21.18 -26.01 20.03
N SER A 230 -20.35 -25.76 21.06
CA SER A 230 -20.68 -24.88 22.18
C SER A 230 -19.77 -23.64 22.15
N PHE A 231 -20.35 -22.45 22.30
CA PHE A 231 -19.60 -21.18 22.45
C PHE A 231 -18.69 -21.13 23.69
N ARG A 232 -18.90 -22.04 24.65
CA ARG A 232 -18.01 -22.18 25.81
C ARG A 232 -16.68 -22.85 25.45
N THR A 233 -16.70 -23.74 24.46
CA THR A 233 -15.55 -24.54 24.06
C THR A 233 -14.94 -24.12 22.72
N HIS A 234 -15.70 -23.38 21.90
CA HIS A 234 -15.26 -22.94 20.59
C HIS A 234 -15.43 -21.43 20.42
N LEU A 235 -14.53 -20.85 19.66
CA LEU A 235 -14.56 -19.47 19.15
C LEU A 235 -15.01 -19.50 17.69
N LEU A 236 -15.86 -18.56 17.29
CA LEU A 236 -16.27 -18.41 15.90
C LEU A 236 -15.27 -17.54 15.14
N LEU A 237 -14.65 -18.10 14.09
CA LEU A 237 -13.67 -17.44 13.26
C LEU A 237 -14.19 -17.26 11.83
N PRO A 238 -14.26 -16.04 11.31
CA PRO A 238 -14.48 -15.81 9.89
C PRO A 238 -13.22 -16.17 9.09
N VAL A 239 -13.41 -16.75 7.93
CA VAL A 239 -12.35 -17.18 7.01
C VAL A 239 -12.70 -16.72 5.60
N HIS A 240 -11.71 -16.35 4.81
CA HIS A 240 -11.90 -16.11 3.39
C HIS A 240 -12.29 -17.42 2.69
N PRO A 241 -13.37 -17.48 1.89
CA PRO A 241 -13.83 -18.73 1.28
C PRO A 241 -12.77 -19.42 0.42
N TRP A 242 -11.96 -18.65 -0.32
CA TRP A 242 -10.83 -19.22 -1.06
C TRP A 242 -9.79 -19.87 -0.11
N GLN A 243 -9.48 -19.24 1.01
CA GLN A 243 -8.51 -19.77 1.98
C GLN A 243 -8.99 -21.10 2.57
N TRP A 244 -10.29 -21.21 2.87
CA TRP A 244 -10.88 -22.46 3.31
C TRP A 244 -10.71 -23.56 2.25
N GLN A 245 -11.17 -23.32 1.03
CA GLN A 245 -11.19 -24.30 -0.04
C GLN A 245 -9.80 -24.66 -0.57
N GLY A 246 -8.96 -23.63 -0.76
CA GLY A 246 -7.64 -23.77 -1.36
C GLY A 246 -6.54 -24.25 -0.41
N MET A 247 -6.71 -24.04 0.89
CA MET A 247 -5.65 -24.31 1.86
C MET A 247 -6.14 -25.05 3.10
N LEU A 248 -7.06 -24.46 3.89
CA LEU A 248 -7.31 -24.92 5.26
C LEU A 248 -7.99 -26.28 5.33
N ALA A 249 -8.93 -26.57 4.45
CA ALA A 249 -9.66 -27.85 4.45
C ALA A 249 -8.71 -29.06 4.36
N ALA A 250 -7.61 -28.93 3.61
CA ALA A 250 -6.60 -29.99 3.50
C ALA A 250 -5.54 -29.90 4.61
N GLN A 251 -4.99 -28.69 4.85
CA GLN A 251 -3.90 -28.52 5.81
C GLN A 251 -4.31 -28.79 7.27
N PHE A 252 -5.56 -28.50 7.62
CA PHE A 252 -6.12 -28.73 8.95
C PHE A 252 -7.07 -29.95 9.03
N ALA A 253 -6.98 -30.88 8.08
CA ALA A 253 -7.88 -32.06 8.04
C ALA A 253 -7.90 -32.87 9.36
N SER A 254 -6.75 -33.01 10.04
CA SER A 254 -6.65 -33.69 11.34
C SER A 254 -7.37 -32.94 12.45
N GLU A 255 -7.36 -31.59 12.41
CA GLU A 255 -8.07 -30.74 13.38
C GLU A 255 -9.59 -30.82 13.16
N VAL A 256 -10.00 -30.89 11.88
CA VAL A 256 -11.41 -31.10 11.51
C VAL A 256 -11.88 -32.49 11.93
N ALA A 257 -11.14 -33.54 11.64
CA ALA A 257 -11.47 -34.92 12.03
C ALA A 257 -11.56 -35.10 13.55
N ALA A 258 -10.78 -34.31 14.29
CA ALA A 258 -10.80 -34.34 15.76
C ALA A 258 -11.88 -33.43 16.39
N GLY A 259 -12.68 -32.74 15.59
CA GLY A 259 -13.70 -31.78 16.06
C GLY A 259 -13.13 -30.50 16.70
N ARG A 260 -11.83 -30.23 16.54
CA ARG A 260 -11.21 -28.99 17.04
C ARG A 260 -11.41 -27.80 16.12
N LEU A 261 -11.61 -28.07 14.82
CA LEU A 261 -12.09 -27.12 13.84
C LEU A 261 -13.37 -27.68 13.21
N VAL A 262 -14.46 -26.96 13.30
CA VAL A 262 -15.76 -27.39 12.75
C VAL A 262 -16.21 -26.41 11.68
N PRO A 263 -16.27 -26.84 10.40
CA PRO A 263 -16.76 -26.00 9.31
C PRO A 263 -18.28 -25.77 9.46
N LEU A 264 -18.70 -24.53 9.44
CA LEU A 264 -20.11 -24.14 9.61
C LEU A 264 -20.76 -23.68 8.29
N GLY A 265 -19.97 -23.15 7.36
CA GLY A 265 -20.47 -22.64 6.08
C GLY A 265 -20.38 -21.13 5.92
N ALA A 266 -21.05 -20.60 4.92
CA ALA A 266 -21.03 -19.17 4.59
C ALA A 266 -22.23 -18.45 5.21
N PHE A 267 -21.96 -17.39 5.99
CA PHE A 267 -22.97 -16.58 6.67
C PHE A 267 -22.62 -15.09 6.59
N GLY A 268 -23.63 -14.24 6.69
CA GLY A 268 -23.52 -12.81 6.92
C GLY A 268 -23.60 -11.95 5.67
N ASP A 269 -23.23 -10.70 5.86
CA ASP A 269 -23.25 -9.67 4.83
C ASP A 269 -22.29 -9.98 3.68
N PRO A 270 -22.53 -9.43 2.49
CA PRO A 270 -21.54 -9.42 1.44
C PRO A 270 -20.43 -8.40 1.74
N PHE A 271 -19.19 -8.78 1.46
CA PHE A 271 -17.99 -7.96 1.59
C PHE A 271 -17.34 -7.72 0.24
N VAL A 272 -16.57 -6.64 0.12
CA VAL A 272 -15.70 -6.38 -1.02
C VAL A 272 -14.24 -6.34 -0.60
N PRO A 273 -13.33 -6.94 -1.39
CA PRO A 273 -11.90 -6.88 -1.10
C PRO A 273 -11.37 -5.47 -1.35
N GLN A 274 -10.51 -5.01 -0.46
CA GLN A 274 -9.75 -3.78 -0.62
C GLN A 274 -8.49 -4.03 -1.47
N GLN A 275 -7.72 -2.98 -1.82
CA GLN A 275 -6.45 -3.13 -2.55
C GLN A 275 -5.47 -4.12 -1.92
N SER A 276 -5.54 -4.34 -0.61
CA SER A 276 -4.74 -5.34 0.08
C SER A 276 -5.14 -6.79 -0.23
N LEU A 277 -6.25 -7.03 -0.92
CA LEU A 277 -6.92 -8.31 -1.23
C LEU A 277 -7.54 -8.99 -0.01
N ARG A 278 -6.79 -9.08 1.09
CA ARG A 278 -7.14 -9.81 2.31
C ARG A 278 -7.89 -8.98 3.37
N THR A 279 -8.02 -7.68 3.18
CA THR A 279 -8.90 -6.83 3.99
C THR A 279 -10.21 -6.65 3.26
N LEU A 280 -11.27 -7.01 3.92
CA LEU A 280 -12.63 -7.03 3.40
C LEU A 280 -13.46 -5.94 4.09
N ALA A 281 -14.18 -5.13 3.31
CA ALA A 281 -15.11 -4.11 3.80
C ALA A 281 -16.55 -4.57 3.58
N ASN A 282 -17.41 -4.33 4.57
CA ASN A 282 -18.83 -4.66 4.50
C ASN A 282 -19.54 -3.75 3.47
N THR A 283 -20.35 -4.32 2.57
CA THR A 283 -21.05 -3.54 1.53
C THR A 283 -22.37 -2.95 1.97
N ARG A 284 -22.93 -3.42 3.07
CA ARG A 284 -24.21 -2.93 3.61
C ARG A 284 -24.03 -1.86 4.67
N ARG A 285 -22.92 -1.90 5.39
CA ARG A 285 -22.62 -1.02 6.52
C ARG A 285 -21.17 -0.52 6.37
N ALA A 286 -21.02 0.68 5.83
CA ALA A 286 -19.72 1.27 5.54
C ALA A 286 -18.87 1.49 6.81
N ASP A 287 -19.54 1.75 7.93
CA ASP A 287 -18.96 1.99 9.25
C ASP A 287 -18.61 0.70 10.02
N ALA A 288 -19.05 -0.49 9.53
CA ALA A 288 -18.73 -1.76 10.17
C ALA A 288 -17.24 -2.07 10.12
N LEU A 289 -16.77 -2.87 11.08
CA LEU A 289 -15.37 -3.29 11.15
C LEU A 289 -14.93 -3.96 9.84
N HIS A 290 -13.77 -3.58 9.35
CA HIS A 290 -13.08 -4.33 8.31
C HIS A 290 -12.54 -5.64 8.88
N VAL A 291 -12.59 -6.70 8.08
CA VAL A 291 -12.09 -8.03 8.44
C VAL A 291 -10.85 -8.36 7.61
N LYS A 292 -9.70 -8.50 8.25
CA LYS A 292 -8.42 -8.83 7.58
C LYS A 292 -8.11 -10.30 7.80
N LEU A 293 -8.10 -11.07 6.71
CA LEU A 293 -8.01 -12.53 6.70
C LEU A 293 -6.77 -13.01 5.94
N PRO A 294 -6.18 -14.15 6.29
CA PRO A 294 -5.16 -14.79 5.46
C PRO A 294 -5.73 -15.18 4.10
N ILE A 295 -4.91 -14.97 3.08
CA ILE A 295 -5.05 -15.59 1.76
C ILE A 295 -3.67 -16.07 1.38
N THR A 296 -3.42 -17.37 1.38
CA THR A 296 -2.09 -17.92 1.13
C THR A 296 -1.74 -17.89 -0.35
N ILE A 297 -1.66 -16.67 -0.90
CA ILE A 297 -1.18 -16.36 -2.24
C ILE A 297 0.01 -15.42 -2.16
N LEU A 298 0.89 -15.49 -3.14
CA LEU A 298 2.00 -14.54 -3.24
C LEU A 298 1.57 -13.35 -4.10
N ASN A 299 1.63 -12.15 -3.51
CA ASN A 299 1.33 -10.91 -4.22
C ASN A 299 2.26 -9.79 -3.76
N THR A 300 2.80 -9.00 -4.69
CA THR A 300 3.71 -7.88 -4.39
C THR A 300 4.82 -8.32 -3.42
N SER A 301 5.55 -9.38 -3.77
CA SER A 301 6.72 -9.89 -3.05
C SER A 301 6.49 -10.63 -1.73
N ALA A 302 5.24 -10.80 -1.25
CA ALA A 302 4.98 -11.48 0.01
C ALA A 302 3.74 -12.39 -0.05
N TRP A 303 3.78 -13.50 0.69
CA TRP A 303 2.60 -14.30 0.99
C TRP A 303 1.67 -13.54 1.92
N ARG A 304 0.37 -13.61 1.67
CA ARG A 304 -0.63 -12.79 2.35
C ARG A 304 -1.25 -13.50 3.55
N GLY A 305 -0.43 -13.84 4.53
CA GLY A 305 -0.84 -14.43 5.80
C GLY A 305 -1.18 -13.42 6.91
N VAL A 306 -1.64 -13.88 8.06
CA VAL A 306 -1.85 -13.10 9.27
C VAL A 306 -0.93 -13.63 10.37
N PRO A 307 0.08 -12.85 10.81
CA PRO A 307 1.11 -13.34 11.73
C PRO A 307 0.58 -13.46 13.18
N GLY A 308 0.55 -14.68 13.71
CA GLY A 308 0.08 -14.96 15.07
C GLY A 308 0.87 -14.28 16.19
N LYS A 309 2.16 -13.98 15.96
CA LYS A 309 3.04 -13.33 16.95
C LYS A 309 2.62 -11.92 17.37
N TYR A 310 1.78 -11.26 16.58
CA TYR A 310 1.31 -9.90 16.86
C TYR A 310 -0.13 -9.85 17.39
N MET A 311 -0.81 -11.02 17.56
CA MET A 311 -2.22 -11.01 17.97
C MET A 311 -2.45 -10.32 19.32
N ASP A 312 -1.58 -10.58 20.30
CA ASP A 312 -1.67 -9.99 21.64
C ASP A 312 -1.21 -8.52 21.70
N VAL A 313 -0.62 -8.03 20.60
CA VAL A 313 -0.05 -6.68 20.51
C VAL A 313 -0.99 -5.71 19.81
N GLY A 314 -1.63 -6.14 18.72
CA GLY A 314 -2.42 -5.27 17.85
C GLY A 314 -3.47 -4.42 18.57
N PRO A 315 -4.41 -5.01 19.31
CA PRO A 315 -5.44 -4.25 20.03
C PRO A 315 -4.87 -3.28 21.06
N VAL A 316 -3.85 -3.71 21.81
CA VAL A 316 -3.22 -2.88 22.86
C VAL A 316 -2.44 -1.72 22.26
N PHE A 317 -1.66 -1.99 21.22
CA PHE A 317 -0.83 -0.97 20.56
C PHE A 317 -1.67 0.06 19.81
N SER A 318 -2.66 -0.37 19.03
CA SER A 318 -3.53 0.54 18.30
C SER A 318 -4.35 1.43 19.25
N ARG A 319 -4.82 0.88 20.38
CA ARG A 319 -5.50 1.65 21.43
C ARG A 319 -4.57 2.70 22.08
N TRP A 320 -3.32 2.34 22.32
CA TRP A 320 -2.32 3.28 22.83
C TRP A 320 -2.05 4.42 21.83
N LEU A 321 -1.87 4.09 20.53
CA LEU A 321 -1.73 5.08 19.46
C LEU A 321 -2.93 6.03 19.37
N ALA A 322 -4.15 5.46 19.43
CA ALA A 322 -5.38 6.25 19.45
C ALA A 322 -5.48 7.15 20.70
N GLY A 323 -5.00 6.66 21.83
CA GLY A 323 -4.86 7.45 23.07
C GLY A 323 -3.95 8.64 22.88
N CYS A 324 -2.75 8.44 22.31
CA CYS A 324 -1.84 9.53 21.96
C CYS A 324 -2.51 10.55 21.03
N ALA A 325 -3.17 10.08 19.96
CA ALA A 325 -3.83 10.96 18.99
C ALA A 325 -4.98 11.78 19.60
N ARG A 326 -5.71 11.24 20.58
CA ARG A 326 -6.81 11.95 21.25
C ARG A 326 -6.34 13.04 22.21
N HIS A 327 -5.20 12.83 22.88
CA HIS A 327 -4.72 13.73 23.94
C HIS A 327 -3.70 14.76 23.46
N ASP A 328 -3.13 14.59 22.26
CA ASP A 328 -2.15 15.50 21.70
C ASP A 328 -2.79 16.45 20.68
N PRO A 329 -2.81 17.78 20.93
CA PRO A 329 -3.37 18.75 20.00
C PRO A 329 -2.72 18.74 18.61
N ALA A 330 -1.44 18.41 18.49
CA ALA A 330 -0.73 18.33 17.21
C ALA A 330 -1.21 17.14 16.35
N LEU A 331 -1.87 16.17 16.96
CA LEU A 331 -2.42 14.97 16.30
C LEU A 331 -3.93 15.06 16.02
N GLN A 332 -4.58 16.19 16.29
CA GLN A 332 -6.04 16.36 16.05
C GLN A 332 -6.49 15.96 14.63
N PRO A 333 -5.72 16.20 13.56
CA PRO A 333 -6.09 15.74 12.22
C PRO A 333 -6.00 14.22 12.03
N LEU A 334 -5.30 13.50 12.93
CA LEU A 334 -5.01 12.08 12.77
C LEU A 334 -6.05 11.19 13.46
N ARG A 335 -6.48 10.15 12.76
CA ARG A 335 -7.28 9.05 13.29
C ARG A 335 -6.49 7.75 13.17
N VAL A 336 -6.45 7.01 14.24
CA VAL A 336 -5.91 5.65 14.26
C VAL A 336 -7.08 4.71 14.04
N LEU A 337 -7.05 3.91 12.97
CA LEU A 337 -8.03 2.85 12.76
C LEU A 337 -7.64 1.67 13.64
N GLU A 338 -8.26 1.58 14.83
CA GLU A 338 -7.88 0.62 15.85
C GLU A 338 -8.09 -0.82 15.36
N GLU A 339 -7.12 -1.68 15.63
CA GLU A 339 -7.26 -3.13 15.50
C GLU A 339 -7.95 -3.62 16.78
N VAL A 340 -9.28 -3.61 16.78
CA VAL A 340 -10.08 -3.83 18.00
C VAL A 340 -10.04 -5.25 18.51
N ALA A 341 -9.71 -6.22 17.65
CA ALA A 341 -9.55 -7.63 18.01
C ALA A 341 -8.61 -8.35 17.05
N GLY A 342 -7.96 -9.38 17.55
CA GLY A 342 -7.20 -10.35 16.77
C GLY A 342 -7.41 -11.76 17.28
N ALA A 343 -7.60 -12.73 16.37
CA ALA A 343 -7.63 -14.15 16.72
C ALA A 343 -6.74 -14.95 15.78
N PHE A 344 -6.12 -15.99 16.31
CA PHE A 344 -5.19 -16.83 15.57
C PHE A 344 -5.29 -18.28 16.03
N TYR A 345 -5.33 -19.20 15.08
CA TYR A 345 -5.28 -20.63 15.31
C TYR A 345 -3.98 -21.18 14.70
N PRO A 346 -2.98 -21.55 15.50
CA PRO A 346 -1.71 -22.08 15.02
C PRO A 346 -1.88 -23.44 14.34
N HIS A 347 -1.08 -23.70 13.31
CA HIS A 347 -1.02 -25.05 12.74
C HIS A 347 -0.27 -25.99 13.71
N PRO A 348 -0.85 -27.15 14.10
CA PRO A 348 -0.33 -27.97 15.19
C PRO A 348 1.10 -28.50 14.98
N HIS A 349 1.60 -28.52 13.75
CA HIS A 349 2.93 -29.01 13.43
C HIS A 349 3.87 -27.89 13.00
N TYR A 350 3.43 -26.96 12.13
CA TYR A 350 4.31 -25.94 11.58
C TYR A 350 4.78 -24.91 12.62
N GLU A 351 3.97 -24.64 13.65
CA GLU A 351 4.38 -23.74 14.74
C GLU A 351 5.62 -24.24 15.49
N HIS A 352 5.88 -25.55 15.48
CA HIS A 352 6.99 -26.18 16.20
C HIS A 352 8.22 -26.45 15.32
N VAL A 353 8.17 -26.13 14.02
CA VAL A 353 9.30 -26.27 13.12
C VAL A 353 10.13 -24.98 13.15
N PRO A 354 11.38 -25.03 13.64
CA PRO A 354 12.25 -23.86 13.59
C PRO A 354 12.41 -23.34 12.15
N ASP A 355 12.32 -22.03 11.99
CA ASP A 355 12.47 -21.34 10.69
C ASP A 355 11.49 -21.83 9.60
N ALA A 356 10.34 -22.39 10.01
CA ALA A 356 9.29 -22.76 9.05
C ALA A 356 8.93 -21.55 8.17
N PRO A 357 8.74 -21.75 6.85
CA PRO A 357 8.34 -20.65 5.98
C PRO A 357 7.07 -19.98 6.50
N TYR A 358 7.11 -18.66 6.66
CA TYR A 358 6.03 -17.90 7.31
C TYR A 358 4.65 -18.12 6.67
N GLN A 359 4.60 -18.45 5.38
CA GLN A 359 3.37 -18.78 4.66
C GLN A 359 2.58 -19.94 5.29
N PHE A 360 3.27 -20.92 5.89
CA PHE A 360 2.66 -22.06 6.56
C PHE A 360 2.28 -21.75 8.04
N CYS A 361 2.93 -20.75 8.62
CA CYS A 361 2.67 -20.34 10.00
C CYS A 361 1.58 -19.27 10.12
N GLU A 362 1.13 -18.66 9.01
CA GLU A 362 0.21 -17.52 9.02
C GLU A 362 -1.14 -17.83 8.31
N MET A 363 -1.58 -19.09 8.27
CA MET A 363 -2.70 -19.54 7.43
C MET A 363 -4.09 -19.29 8.01
N LEU A 364 -4.26 -19.32 9.35
CA LEU A 364 -5.57 -19.21 10.00
C LEU A 364 -5.54 -18.17 11.12
N GLY A 365 -6.15 -17.04 10.88
CA GLY A 365 -6.28 -15.94 11.83
C GLY A 365 -7.19 -14.86 11.27
N VAL A 366 -7.49 -13.88 12.07
CA VAL A 366 -8.31 -12.73 11.69
C VAL A 366 -7.93 -11.51 12.52
N ILE A 367 -7.97 -10.34 11.91
CA ILE A 367 -7.87 -9.05 12.57
C ILE A 367 -9.13 -8.26 12.23
N TRP A 368 -9.84 -7.80 13.25
CA TRP A 368 -10.93 -6.85 13.11
C TRP A 368 -10.41 -5.44 13.35
N ARG A 369 -10.66 -4.57 12.39
CA ARG A 369 -10.17 -3.20 12.41
C ARG A 369 -11.28 -2.23 12.09
N GLU A 370 -11.23 -1.05 12.69
CA GLU A 370 -12.16 0.03 12.39
C GLU A 370 -12.16 0.41 10.91
N SER A 371 -13.36 0.73 10.41
CA SER A 371 -13.53 1.35 9.10
C SER A 371 -13.12 2.83 9.15
N PRO A 372 -12.50 3.38 8.10
CA PRO A 372 -12.29 4.82 8.02
C PRO A 372 -13.59 5.62 8.02
N ASP A 373 -14.72 5.01 7.63
CA ASP A 373 -16.04 5.64 7.63
C ASP A 373 -16.66 5.76 9.03
N ALA A 374 -16.25 4.93 10.00
CA ALA A 374 -16.83 4.89 11.35
C ALA A 374 -16.62 6.19 12.17
N HIS A 375 -15.64 7.00 11.83
CA HIS A 375 -15.25 8.18 12.61
C HIS A 375 -15.44 9.49 11.85
N LEU A 376 -16.23 9.49 10.80
CA LEU A 376 -16.46 10.65 9.97
C LEU A 376 -17.69 11.41 10.44
N SER A 377 -17.57 12.74 10.52
CA SER A 377 -18.74 13.63 10.62
C SER A 377 -19.37 13.84 9.24
N ASP A 378 -20.62 14.31 9.23
CA ASP A 378 -21.36 14.62 8.01
C ASP A 378 -20.54 15.46 7.02
N GLY A 379 -20.62 15.09 5.75
CA GLY A 379 -19.90 15.77 4.66
C GLY A 379 -18.44 15.37 4.48
N ARG A 380 -17.86 14.64 5.42
CA ARG A 380 -16.50 14.11 5.29
C ARG A 380 -16.49 12.72 4.65
N ARG A 381 -15.40 12.41 3.96
CA ARG A 381 -15.22 11.10 3.33
C ARG A 381 -13.75 10.68 3.33
N PRO A 382 -13.48 9.37 3.40
CA PRO A 382 -12.13 8.85 3.28
C PRO A 382 -11.73 8.73 1.81
N MET A 383 -10.43 8.81 1.53
CA MET A 383 -9.82 8.44 0.25
C MET A 383 -8.44 7.88 0.50
N MET A 384 -8.16 6.69 0.02
CA MET A 384 -6.83 6.09 0.09
C MET A 384 -5.79 7.04 -0.54
N MET A 385 -4.70 7.35 0.16
CA MET A 385 -3.68 8.32 -0.29
C MET A 385 -3.09 7.94 -1.65
N GLY A 386 -2.94 6.64 -1.92
CA GLY A 386 -2.46 6.11 -3.20
C GLY A 386 -3.39 6.37 -4.39
N ALA A 387 -4.62 6.82 -4.17
CA ALA A 387 -5.55 7.20 -5.22
C ALA A 387 -5.29 8.60 -5.80
N LEU A 388 -4.68 9.50 -5.02
CA LEU A 388 -4.49 10.90 -5.43
C LEU A 388 -3.74 11.08 -6.77
N PRO A 389 -2.63 10.36 -7.06
CA PRO A 389 -1.93 10.48 -8.34
C PRO A 389 -2.60 9.68 -9.48
N GLN A 390 -3.64 8.88 -9.20
CA GLN A 390 -4.32 8.07 -10.20
C GLN A 390 -4.94 8.94 -11.28
N ARG A 391 -4.75 8.55 -12.57
CA ARG A 391 -5.21 9.30 -13.74
C ARG A 391 -6.45 8.66 -14.37
N ASP A 392 -7.31 9.48 -14.94
CA ASP A 392 -8.38 9.03 -15.84
C ASP A 392 -7.84 8.73 -17.26
N ALA A 393 -8.73 8.34 -18.16
CA ALA A 393 -8.38 8.02 -19.55
C ALA A 393 -7.81 9.24 -20.33
N SER A 394 -8.11 10.47 -19.90
CA SER A 394 -7.53 11.69 -20.49
C SER A 394 -6.14 12.04 -19.93
N GLY A 395 -5.66 11.31 -18.94
CA GLY A 395 -4.42 11.57 -18.23
C GLY A 395 -4.55 12.55 -17.06
N ARG A 396 -5.76 13.04 -16.75
CA ARG A 396 -6.00 13.95 -15.63
C ARG A 396 -5.94 13.20 -14.29
N PRO A 397 -5.12 13.63 -13.34
CA PRO A 397 -5.05 12.96 -12.04
C PRO A 397 -6.23 13.36 -11.11
N ILE A 398 -6.60 12.46 -10.21
CA ILE A 398 -7.66 12.69 -9.21
C ILE A 398 -7.36 13.95 -8.38
N VAL A 399 -6.12 14.16 -7.99
CA VAL A 399 -5.71 15.35 -7.22
C VAL A 399 -6.02 16.65 -7.94
N SER A 400 -5.80 16.73 -9.26
CA SER A 400 -6.14 17.93 -10.05
C SER A 400 -7.65 18.20 -10.06
N ALA A 401 -8.47 17.14 -10.10
CA ALA A 401 -9.92 17.28 -10.01
C ALA A 401 -10.36 17.77 -8.62
N LEU A 402 -9.71 17.28 -7.54
CA LEU A 402 -9.96 17.72 -6.17
C LEU A 402 -9.56 19.19 -5.98
N ILE A 403 -8.38 19.60 -6.44
CA ILE A 403 -7.92 20.99 -6.38
C ILE A 403 -8.91 21.92 -7.09
N ALA A 404 -9.27 21.60 -8.33
CA ALA A 404 -10.23 22.39 -9.09
C ALA A 404 -11.60 22.50 -8.38
N ARG A 405 -12.10 21.41 -7.81
CA ARG A 405 -13.38 21.36 -7.09
C ARG A 405 -13.33 22.10 -5.75
N SER A 406 -12.18 22.19 -5.11
CA SER A 406 -12.01 22.87 -3.82
C SER A 406 -12.09 24.40 -3.93
N GLY A 407 -11.85 24.96 -5.12
CA GLY A 407 -11.69 26.40 -5.34
C GLY A 407 -10.38 26.98 -4.81
N LEU A 408 -9.47 26.15 -4.27
CA LEU A 408 -8.17 26.57 -3.75
C LEU A 408 -7.10 26.55 -4.86
N GLY A 409 -6.06 27.36 -4.68
CA GLY A 409 -4.84 27.22 -5.48
C GLY A 409 -4.02 25.98 -5.09
N HIS A 410 -3.16 25.51 -6.00
CA HIS A 410 -2.30 24.34 -5.76
C HIS A 410 -1.51 24.43 -4.45
N ALA A 411 -0.85 25.55 -4.19
CA ALA A 411 -0.02 25.73 -3.00
C ALA A 411 -0.83 25.64 -1.70
N GLU A 412 -2.02 26.25 -1.66
CA GLU A 412 -2.89 26.21 -0.49
C GLU A 412 -3.46 24.81 -0.25
N TRP A 413 -3.93 24.15 -1.31
CA TRP A 413 -4.44 22.79 -1.21
C TRP A 413 -3.37 21.80 -0.73
N LEU A 414 -2.16 21.92 -1.29
CA LEU A 414 -1.02 21.09 -0.88
C LEU A 414 -0.57 21.39 0.55
N ASP A 415 -0.57 22.64 0.98
CA ASP A 415 -0.25 23.01 2.36
C ASP A 415 -1.23 22.37 3.35
N ARG A 416 -2.53 22.32 3.02
CA ARG A 416 -3.55 21.62 3.81
C ARG A 416 -3.30 20.11 3.82
N LEU A 417 -3.00 19.51 2.65
CA LEU A 417 -2.68 18.08 2.57
C LEU A 417 -1.47 17.72 3.44
N PHE A 418 -0.39 18.49 3.34
CA PHE A 418 0.83 18.23 4.11
C PHE A 418 0.62 18.45 5.62
N GLY A 419 -0.18 19.45 5.97
CA GLY A 419 -0.58 19.68 7.36
C GLY A 419 -1.44 18.58 7.93
N ALA A 420 -2.33 18.02 7.12
CA ALA A 420 -3.22 16.93 7.53
C ALA A 420 -2.51 15.56 7.58
N VAL A 421 -1.49 15.32 6.73
CA VAL A 421 -0.88 14.00 6.56
C VAL A 421 0.58 13.96 7.04
N ALA A 422 1.46 14.80 6.46
CA ALA A 422 2.90 14.70 6.71
C ALA A 422 3.26 15.14 8.14
N VAL A 423 2.65 16.21 8.62
CA VAL A 423 2.92 16.75 9.98
C VAL A 423 2.55 15.75 11.07
N PRO A 424 1.34 15.16 11.14
CA PRO A 424 1.01 14.20 12.19
C PRO A 424 1.89 12.93 12.17
N LEU A 425 2.25 12.42 10.99
CA LEU A 425 3.15 11.27 10.88
C LEU A 425 4.56 11.60 11.40
N TYR A 426 5.08 12.77 11.06
CA TYR A 426 6.36 13.25 11.56
C TYR A 426 6.31 13.56 13.07
N HIS A 427 5.21 14.11 13.56
CA HIS A 427 5.00 14.36 14.98
C HIS A 427 5.01 13.07 15.81
N PHE A 428 4.33 12.01 15.35
CA PHE A 428 4.38 10.70 16.02
C PHE A 428 5.82 10.18 16.14
N MET A 429 6.61 10.33 15.09
CA MET A 429 8.02 9.93 15.10
C MET A 429 8.83 10.75 16.10
N CYS A 430 8.72 12.07 16.05
CA CYS A 430 9.51 12.97 16.91
C CYS A 430 9.05 12.94 18.37
N ARG A 431 7.75 12.95 18.62
CA ARG A 431 7.21 13.00 19.98
C ARG A 431 7.23 11.65 20.66
N TYR A 432 6.75 10.62 19.97
CA TYR A 432 6.49 9.30 20.56
C TYR A 432 7.51 8.23 20.16
N GLY A 433 8.44 8.51 19.26
CA GLY A 433 9.43 7.54 18.79
C GLY A 433 8.83 6.37 18.01
N VAL A 434 7.69 6.58 17.34
CA VAL A 434 7.00 5.57 16.54
C VAL A 434 7.09 5.94 15.06
N GLY A 435 7.66 5.06 14.24
CA GLY A 435 7.69 5.18 12.79
C GLY A 435 6.66 4.28 12.14
N PHE A 436 5.82 4.83 11.25
CA PHE A 436 4.85 4.07 10.46
C PHE A 436 5.35 3.89 9.03
N ILE A 437 5.20 2.68 8.47
CA ILE A 437 5.39 2.46 7.04
C ILE A 437 4.19 3.08 6.31
N ALA A 438 4.26 4.41 6.12
CA ALA A 438 3.16 5.25 5.68
C ALA A 438 3.01 5.28 4.14
N HIS A 439 3.02 4.10 3.49
CA HIS A 439 2.77 4.04 2.05
C HIS A 439 1.29 4.30 1.71
N GLY A 440 1.00 4.57 0.44
CA GLY A 440 -0.30 5.05 -0.01
C GLY A 440 -1.52 4.18 0.31
N GLN A 441 -1.32 2.89 0.64
CA GLN A 441 -2.39 1.99 1.06
C GLN A 441 -2.69 2.08 2.57
N ASN A 442 -1.66 2.35 3.40
CA ASN A 442 -1.80 2.41 4.87
C ASN A 442 -2.27 3.79 5.36
N VAL A 443 -2.27 4.78 4.47
CA VAL A 443 -2.69 6.16 4.75
C VAL A 443 -3.97 6.46 3.97
N THR A 444 -4.98 6.96 4.67
CA THR A 444 -6.26 7.39 4.11
C THR A 444 -6.45 8.88 4.42
N VAL A 445 -6.56 9.71 3.38
CA VAL A 445 -6.84 11.14 3.55
C VAL A 445 -8.32 11.32 3.88
N ILE A 446 -8.63 12.17 4.84
CA ILE A 446 -9.99 12.59 5.13
C ILE A 446 -10.25 13.92 4.42
N LEU A 447 -11.25 13.92 3.57
CA LEU A 447 -11.67 15.06 2.78
C LEU A 447 -12.97 15.64 3.35
N ASP A 448 -13.03 16.97 3.47
CA ASP A 448 -14.26 17.73 3.63
C ASP A 448 -14.62 18.33 2.27
N GLY A 449 -15.65 17.78 1.63
CA GLY A 449 -15.88 18.03 0.21
C GLY A 449 -14.67 17.59 -0.65
N ALA A 450 -13.85 18.55 -1.09
CA ALA A 450 -12.64 18.31 -1.87
C ALA A 450 -11.36 18.80 -1.14
N ILE A 451 -11.46 19.23 0.11
CA ILE A 451 -10.37 19.82 0.89
C ILE A 451 -9.81 18.78 1.88
N PRO A 452 -8.49 18.52 1.90
CA PRO A 452 -7.90 17.65 2.92
C PRO A 452 -7.97 18.29 4.31
N VAL A 453 -8.56 17.58 5.27
CA VAL A 453 -8.75 18.05 6.64
C VAL A 453 -8.20 17.10 7.70
N GLY A 454 -7.81 15.88 7.32
CA GLY A 454 -7.29 14.90 8.25
C GLY A 454 -6.71 13.67 7.56
N VAL A 455 -6.23 12.75 8.37
CA VAL A 455 -5.65 11.48 7.96
C VAL A 455 -6.13 10.36 8.87
N ALA A 456 -6.39 9.19 8.31
CA ALA A 456 -6.51 7.93 9.05
C ALA A 456 -5.34 7.00 8.68
N ILE A 457 -4.78 6.35 9.71
CA ILE A 457 -3.67 5.38 9.55
C ILE A 457 -4.10 4.00 10.03
N LYS A 458 -3.52 2.97 9.41
CA LYS A 458 -3.87 1.56 9.64
C LYS A 458 -2.68 0.63 9.44
N ASP A 459 -2.87 -0.65 9.80
CA ASP A 459 -1.90 -1.74 9.67
C ASP A 459 -0.64 -1.53 10.54
N PHE A 460 -0.80 -1.76 11.85
CA PHE A 460 0.27 -1.56 12.83
C PHE A 460 1.09 -2.83 13.11
N GLN A 461 0.53 -4.00 12.80
CA GLN A 461 1.20 -5.29 13.00
C GLN A 461 2.25 -5.52 11.90
N GLY A 462 3.50 -5.18 12.20
CA GLY A 462 4.64 -5.34 11.28
C GLY A 462 4.91 -4.13 10.37
N ASP A 463 4.04 -3.10 10.39
CA ASP A 463 4.21 -1.87 9.61
C ASP A 463 4.42 -0.64 10.52
N ALA A 464 4.73 -0.87 11.81
CA ALA A 464 5.17 0.15 12.75
C ALA A 464 6.34 -0.36 13.57
N ASP A 465 7.36 0.47 13.74
CA ASP A 465 8.55 0.19 14.52
C ASP A 465 8.75 1.28 15.60
N LEU A 466 9.41 0.91 16.70
CA LEU A 466 9.78 1.81 17.78
C LEU A 466 11.24 2.24 17.64
N VAL A 467 11.56 3.45 18.05
CA VAL A 467 12.96 3.91 18.13
C VAL A 467 13.74 3.09 19.17
N ASP A 468 14.99 2.79 18.89
CA ASP A 468 15.88 2.03 19.79
C ASP A 468 16.55 2.89 20.90
N GLN A 469 16.14 4.16 20.99
CA GLN A 469 16.59 5.11 22.02
C GLN A 469 15.57 5.29 23.12
N ALA A 470 15.99 5.91 24.23
CA ALA A 470 15.12 6.23 25.36
C ALA A 470 14.15 7.36 25.02
N PHE A 471 12.87 7.04 24.97
CA PHE A 471 11.76 7.96 24.81
C PHE A 471 10.81 7.77 26.00
N PRO A 472 10.69 8.76 26.90
CA PRO A 472 9.81 8.63 28.07
C PRO A 472 8.37 8.30 27.72
N GLU A 473 7.91 8.77 26.57
CA GLU A 473 6.56 8.53 26.05
C GLU A 473 6.30 7.03 25.81
N LEU A 474 7.32 6.26 25.38
CA LEU A 474 7.22 4.81 25.18
C LEU A 474 7.10 4.01 26.48
N GLU A 475 7.44 4.60 27.63
CA GLU A 475 7.29 3.92 28.94
C GLU A 475 5.81 3.72 29.31
N THR A 476 4.91 4.50 28.72
CA THR A 476 3.45 4.33 28.89
C THR A 476 2.88 3.16 28.10
N LEU A 477 3.63 2.62 27.12
CA LEU A 477 3.25 1.44 26.35
C LEU A 477 3.57 0.18 27.16
N PRO A 478 2.64 -0.79 27.29
CA PRO A 478 2.86 -2.02 28.05
C PRO A 478 4.13 -2.77 27.64
N GLU A 479 4.83 -3.33 28.61
CA GLU A 479 6.15 -3.95 28.40
C GLU A 479 6.14 -5.08 27.36
N HIS A 480 5.11 -5.94 27.38
CA HIS A 480 4.99 -7.03 26.42
C HIS A 480 4.88 -6.52 24.97
N VAL A 481 4.18 -5.38 24.75
CA VAL A 481 4.10 -4.72 23.44
C VAL A 481 5.46 -4.18 23.02
N ARG A 482 6.14 -3.47 23.94
CA ARG A 482 7.49 -2.93 23.68
C ARG A 482 8.53 -3.99 23.35
N LYS A 483 8.39 -5.20 23.92
CA LYS A 483 9.28 -6.34 23.64
C LYS A 483 8.99 -7.03 22.32
N THR A 484 7.75 -7.02 21.88
CA THR A 484 7.32 -7.69 20.63
C THR A 484 7.56 -6.82 19.39
N LEU A 485 7.34 -5.51 19.51
CA LEU A 485 7.57 -4.58 18.40
C LEU A 485 9.08 -4.41 18.13
N LYS A 486 9.42 -4.31 16.86
CA LYS A 486 10.82 -4.11 16.44
C LYS A 486 11.30 -2.73 16.86
N ARG A 487 12.53 -2.68 17.40
CA ARG A 487 13.23 -1.43 17.67
C ARG A 487 14.24 -1.16 16.56
N ARG A 488 14.30 0.10 16.14
CA ARG A 488 15.13 0.52 15.02
C ARG A 488 15.89 1.81 15.33
N PRO A 489 17.08 1.99 14.76
CA PRO A 489 17.79 3.26 14.82
C PRO A 489 16.96 4.41 14.22
N PRO A 490 17.13 5.66 14.71
CA PRO A 490 16.39 6.83 14.19
C PRO A 490 16.46 6.99 12.67
N ALA A 491 17.64 6.75 12.08
CA ALA A 491 17.80 6.83 10.63
C ALA A 491 16.94 5.80 9.88
N HIS A 492 16.67 4.64 10.48
CA HIS A 492 15.80 3.62 9.89
C HIS A 492 14.31 4.01 10.04
N LEU A 493 13.89 4.53 11.21
CA LEU A 493 12.53 5.04 11.38
C LEU A 493 12.23 6.16 10.39
N LEU A 494 13.19 7.06 10.18
CA LEU A 494 13.04 8.15 9.22
C LEU A 494 12.74 7.65 7.80
N GLN A 495 13.31 6.48 7.42
CA GLN A 495 13.02 5.83 6.14
C GLN A 495 11.54 5.41 6.01
N HIS A 496 10.85 5.07 7.09
CA HIS A 496 9.43 4.73 7.02
C HIS A 496 8.59 5.88 6.46
N LEU A 497 8.93 7.11 6.85
CA LEU A 497 8.28 8.31 6.30
C LEU A 497 8.84 8.69 4.92
N GLN A 498 10.18 8.78 4.78
CA GLN A 498 10.83 9.20 3.53
C GLN A 498 10.53 8.24 2.39
N THR A 499 10.58 6.94 2.64
CA THR A 499 10.30 5.92 1.63
C THR A 499 8.82 5.65 1.50
N GLY A 500 8.14 5.41 2.61
CA GLY A 500 6.72 5.05 2.63
C GLY A 500 5.85 6.16 2.07
N GLN A 501 6.04 7.39 2.53
CA GLN A 501 5.21 8.52 2.11
C GLN A 501 5.84 9.33 0.98
N PHE A 502 7.12 9.76 1.10
CA PHE A 502 7.66 10.71 0.13
C PHE A 502 8.02 10.03 -1.19
N ALA A 503 8.81 8.95 -1.18
CA ALA A 503 9.23 8.28 -2.40
C ALA A 503 8.18 7.36 -3.04
N SER A 504 7.22 6.85 -2.25
CA SER A 504 6.18 5.93 -2.77
C SER A 504 4.85 6.60 -3.07
N VAL A 505 4.61 7.83 -2.59
CA VAL A 505 3.36 8.57 -2.82
C VAL A 505 3.64 9.96 -3.35
N LEU A 506 4.34 10.83 -2.57
CA LEU A 506 4.51 12.23 -2.95
C LEU A 506 5.34 12.39 -4.24
N ARG A 507 6.28 11.48 -4.51
CA ARG A 507 7.01 11.44 -5.78
C ARG A 507 6.07 11.34 -6.98
N PHE A 508 5.09 10.42 -6.92
CA PHE A 508 4.13 10.22 -7.99
C PHE A 508 3.06 11.32 -8.03
N LEU A 509 2.75 11.90 -6.87
CA LEU A 509 1.81 13.02 -6.78
C LEU A 509 2.41 14.30 -7.40
N SER A 510 3.68 14.62 -7.09
CA SER A 510 4.38 15.76 -7.68
C SER A 510 4.54 15.62 -9.19
N GLU A 511 4.90 14.41 -9.65
CA GLU A 511 4.99 14.07 -11.08
C GLU A 511 3.63 14.25 -11.80
N ALA A 512 2.54 13.77 -11.19
CA ALA A 512 1.20 13.87 -11.78
C ALA A 512 0.75 15.32 -11.94
N LEU A 513 1.01 16.18 -10.94
CA LEU A 513 0.70 17.61 -10.98
C LEU A 513 1.63 18.37 -11.94
N ALA A 514 2.91 17.98 -12.04
CA ALA A 514 3.83 18.57 -12.97
C ALA A 514 3.43 18.29 -14.43
N ASP A 515 3.03 17.04 -14.73
CA ASP A 515 2.64 16.63 -16.08
C ASP A 515 1.32 17.27 -16.53
N HIS A 516 0.32 17.30 -15.65
CA HIS A 516 -1.02 17.73 -16.04
C HIS A 516 -1.25 19.22 -15.79
N ASP A 517 -0.86 19.73 -14.62
CA ASP A 517 -1.15 21.11 -14.21
C ASP A 517 0.05 22.06 -14.45
N GLY A 518 1.21 21.54 -14.87
CA GLY A 518 2.44 22.32 -15.05
C GLY A 518 3.05 22.83 -13.74
N LEU A 519 2.71 22.21 -12.60
CA LEU A 519 3.25 22.60 -11.30
C LEU A 519 4.73 22.18 -11.20
N ASP A 520 5.63 23.16 -11.02
CA ASP A 520 7.05 22.87 -10.78
C ASP A 520 7.21 22.02 -9.50
N GLU A 521 7.89 20.87 -9.62
CA GLU A 521 8.13 19.97 -8.50
C GLU A 521 8.93 20.66 -7.36
N THR A 522 9.77 21.65 -7.69
CA THR A 522 10.46 22.46 -6.67
C THR A 522 9.46 23.26 -5.82
N VAL A 523 8.38 23.78 -6.44
CA VAL A 523 7.30 24.48 -5.72
C VAL A 523 6.54 23.51 -4.83
N PHE A 524 6.26 22.29 -5.33
CA PHE A 524 5.61 21.24 -4.54
C PHE A 524 6.41 20.93 -3.25
N TYR A 525 7.71 20.65 -3.39
CA TYR A 525 8.56 20.32 -2.24
C TYR A 525 8.90 21.53 -1.36
N ALA A 526 8.94 22.75 -1.91
CA ALA A 526 9.05 23.97 -1.11
C ALA A 526 7.81 24.18 -0.22
N THR A 527 6.62 23.85 -0.71
CA THR A 527 5.38 23.91 0.09
C THR A 527 5.45 22.89 1.24
N LEU A 528 5.88 21.65 0.97
CA LEU A 528 6.08 20.63 2.00
C LEU A 528 7.13 21.06 3.03
N ALA A 529 8.30 21.53 2.57
CA ALA A 529 9.38 22.01 3.43
C ALA A 529 8.92 23.16 4.33
N GLY A 530 8.24 24.15 3.75
CA GLY A 530 7.68 25.30 4.49
C GLY A 530 6.68 24.85 5.56
N ARG A 531 5.82 23.86 5.26
CA ARG A 531 4.87 23.32 6.24
C ARG A 531 5.57 22.60 7.39
N LEU A 532 6.57 21.78 7.11
CA LEU A 532 7.35 21.07 8.11
C LEU A 532 8.18 22.02 8.97
N ARG A 533 8.77 23.08 8.39
CA ARG A 533 9.51 24.12 9.14
C ARG A 533 8.61 24.93 10.07
N ARG A 534 7.40 25.29 9.62
CA ARG A 534 6.42 25.95 10.51
C ARG A 534 6.09 25.06 11.70
N TYR A 535 5.80 23.78 11.45
CA TYR A 535 5.57 22.82 12.52
C TYR A 535 6.77 22.73 13.48
N GLN A 536 8.01 22.66 12.98
CA GLN A 536 9.21 22.65 13.85
C GLN A 536 9.34 23.92 14.69
N ALA A 537 8.99 25.08 14.12
CA ALA A 537 9.03 26.37 14.83
C ALA A 537 7.92 26.49 15.90
N GLU A 538 6.77 25.85 15.68
CA GLU A 538 5.65 25.78 16.64
C GLU A 538 5.93 24.81 17.81
N HIS A 539 6.93 23.91 17.67
CA HIS A 539 7.30 22.88 18.66
C HIS A 539 8.78 22.91 19.03
N PRO A 540 9.29 24.04 19.58
CA PRO A 540 10.72 24.17 19.92
C PRO A 540 11.17 23.18 21.00
N GLU A 541 10.26 22.67 21.81
CA GLU A 541 10.52 21.63 22.82
C GLU A 541 10.98 20.29 22.21
N LEU A 542 10.73 20.08 20.91
CA LEU A 542 11.14 18.88 20.17
C LEU A 542 12.43 19.10 19.36
N SER A 543 13.17 20.18 19.55
CA SER A 543 14.33 20.54 18.72
C SER A 543 15.40 19.44 18.66
N GLU A 544 15.71 18.76 19.77
CA GLU A 544 16.64 17.63 19.80
C GLU A 544 16.11 16.42 19.01
N ARG A 545 14.78 16.21 19.05
CA ARG A 545 14.12 15.14 18.30
C ARG A 545 14.09 15.46 16.80
N PHE A 546 13.94 16.73 16.41
CA PHE A 546 14.05 17.15 15.01
C PHE A 546 15.47 16.97 14.46
N ALA A 547 16.50 17.20 15.29
CA ALA A 547 17.87 16.91 14.90
C ALA A 547 18.13 15.39 14.77
N LEU A 548 17.48 14.56 15.60
CA LEU A 548 17.56 13.12 15.55
C LEU A 548 16.87 12.56 14.27
N PHE A 549 15.71 13.11 13.91
CA PHE A 549 14.91 12.75 12.74
C PHE A 549 14.94 13.86 11.67
N ASP A 550 16.16 14.23 11.22
CA ASP A 550 16.34 15.32 10.28
C ASP A 550 15.86 14.94 8.87
N LEU A 551 14.72 15.54 8.48
CA LEU A 551 14.14 15.41 7.14
C LEU A 551 14.84 16.24 6.06
N PHE A 552 15.68 17.23 6.47
CA PHE A 552 16.26 18.23 5.57
C PHE A 552 17.72 17.98 5.21
N ARG A 553 18.28 16.84 5.65
CA ARG A 553 19.64 16.45 5.26
C ARG A 553 19.80 16.42 3.73
N PRO A 554 21.00 16.77 3.20
CA PRO A 554 21.20 16.89 1.75
C PRO A 554 20.91 15.64 0.92
N LYS A 555 21.14 14.47 1.54
CA LYS A 555 20.98 13.16 0.87
C LYS A 555 20.01 12.26 1.62
N VAL A 556 19.32 11.43 0.87
CA VAL A 556 18.45 10.37 1.37
C VAL A 556 18.76 9.06 0.66
N PRO A 557 18.74 7.90 1.35
CA PRO A 557 18.99 6.63 0.69
C PRO A 557 17.88 6.28 -0.30
N ARG A 558 18.28 5.76 -1.45
CA ARG A 558 17.40 5.18 -2.47
C ARG A 558 16.85 3.85 -1.98
N ILE A 559 15.59 3.56 -2.25
CA ILE A 559 15.00 2.26 -1.94
C ILE A 559 14.77 1.43 -3.19
N ALA A 560 15.27 0.19 -3.15
CA ALA A 560 15.08 -0.84 -4.16
C ALA A 560 14.12 -1.92 -3.65
N ILE A 561 13.10 -2.24 -4.45
CA ILE A 561 12.15 -3.34 -4.21
C ILE A 561 12.18 -4.38 -5.32
N ASN A 562 12.31 -3.94 -6.57
CA ASN A 562 12.33 -4.82 -7.75
C ASN A 562 13.66 -5.57 -7.86
N ARG A 563 14.78 -4.85 -7.70
CA ARG A 563 16.11 -5.44 -7.70
C ARG A 563 16.27 -6.53 -6.64
N VAL A 564 15.72 -6.31 -5.45
CA VAL A 564 15.70 -7.31 -4.37
C VAL A 564 14.93 -8.55 -4.80
N ARG A 565 13.76 -8.40 -5.42
CA ARG A 565 12.98 -9.53 -5.94
C ARG A 565 13.77 -10.36 -6.94
N PHE A 566 14.49 -9.73 -7.86
CA PHE A 566 15.29 -10.42 -8.85
C PHE A 566 16.48 -11.15 -8.25
N ALA A 567 17.08 -10.59 -7.20
CA ALA A 567 18.22 -11.20 -6.50
C ALA A 567 17.82 -12.39 -5.62
N ILE A 568 16.74 -12.26 -4.84
CA ILE A 568 16.28 -13.30 -3.89
C ILE A 568 15.46 -14.38 -4.61
N GLY A 569 14.68 -14.01 -5.63
CA GLY A 569 13.76 -14.91 -6.31
C GLY A 569 12.51 -15.23 -5.48
N TYR A 570 12.01 -16.46 -5.60
CA TYR A 570 10.73 -16.93 -5.05
C TYR A 570 10.89 -18.12 -4.08
N GLY A 571 12.08 -18.31 -3.55
CA GLY A 571 12.34 -19.37 -2.57
C GLY A 571 11.54 -19.17 -1.26
N ASP A 572 11.35 -20.26 -0.54
CA ASP A 572 10.76 -20.22 0.78
C ASP A 572 11.67 -19.45 1.75
N ALA A 573 11.08 -18.63 2.59
CA ALA A 573 11.78 -17.82 3.57
C ALA A 573 11.05 -17.83 4.92
N GLY A 574 11.80 -17.83 6.01
CA GLY A 574 11.25 -17.75 7.37
C GLY A 574 10.65 -16.36 7.67
N GLU A 575 11.16 -15.31 7.01
CA GLU A 575 10.65 -13.93 7.12
C GLU A 575 10.37 -13.30 5.75
N ARG A 576 9.55 -12.26 5.76
CA ARG A 576 9.26 -11.47 4.55
C ARG A 576 10.49 -10.72 4.08
N PRO A 577 10.79 -10.73 2.75
CA PRO A 577 11.88 -9.93 2.20
C PRO A 577 11.69 -8.45 2.52
N LEU A 578 12.75 -7.79 2.96
CA LEU A 578 12.76 -6.35 3.18
C LEU A 578 13.30 -5.64 1.93
N PRO A 579 12.87 -4.39 1.67
CA PRO A 579 13.50 -3.52 0.68
C PRO A 579 14.98 -3.31 0.99
N ASP A 580 15.80 -3.14 -0.05
CA ASP A 580 17.23 -2.84 0.08
C ASP A 580 17.49 -1.33 -0.04
N LEU A 581 18.53 -0.84 0.64
CA LEU A 581 19.02 0.53 0.51
C LEU A 581 20.07 0.58 -0.60
N GLY A 582 19.81 1.41 -1.60
CA GLY A 582 20.75 1.72 -2.69
C GLY A 582 21.65 2.91 -2.36
N THR A 583 22.18 3.54 -3.41
CA THR A 583 22.97 4.77 -3.30
C THR A 583 22.12 5.94 -2.81
N ASP A 584 22.80 6.98 -2.34
CA ASP A 584 22.13 8.20 -1.89
C ASP A 584 21.59 9.03 -3.07
N LEU A 585 20.41 9.60 -2.87
CA LEU A 585 19.76 10.60 -3.74
C LEU A 585 19.90 12.00 -3.17
N ASP A 586 19.85 13.00 -4.02
CA ASP A 586 19.58 14.36 -3.58
C ASP A 586 18.18 14.45 -2.95
N ASN A 587 18.11 15.06 -1.76
CA ASN A 587 16.85 15.18 -1.04
C ASN A 587 15.99 16.31 -1.64
N PRO A 588 14.79 16.06 -2.17
CA PRO A 588 13.93 17.10 -2.74
C PRO A 588 13.57 18.23 -1.77
N LEU A 589 13.45 17.93 -0.46
CA LEU A 589 13.22 18.98 0.54
C LEU A 589 14.43 19.93 0.63
N HIS A 590 15.65 19.40 0.64
CA HIS A 590 16.87 20.17 0.68
C HIS A 590 17.06 21.00 -0.60
N ILE A 591 16.81 20.41 -1.78
CA ILE A 591 16.84 21.10 -3.07
C ILE A 591 15.88 22.30 -3.06
N ALA A 592 14.65 22.09 -2.61
CA ALA A 592 13.61 23.10 -2.61
C ALA A 592 13.91 24.25 -1.63
N GLU A 593 14.46 23.97 -0.44
CA GLU A 593 14.89 25.00 0.53
C GLU A 593 16.03 25.87 -0.03
N THR A 594 17.04 25.23 -0.63
CA THR A 594 18.20 25.96 -1.18
C THR A 594 17.81 26.82 -2.37
N ALA A 595 16.94 26.34 -3.26
CA ALA A 595 16.41 27.10 -4.38
C ALA A 595 15.56 28.30 -3.91
N HIS A 596 14.74 28.13 -2.87
CA HIS A 596 13.92 29.22 -2.31
C HIS A 596 14.79 30.31 -1.64
N SER A 597 15.78 29.92 -0.86
CA SER A 597 16.73 30.83 -0.21
C SER A 597 17.52 31.65 -1.22
N SER A 598 17.96 31.03 -2.33
CA SER A 598 18.69 31.72 -3.41
C SER A 598 17.81 32.75 -4.12
N ARG A 599 16.53 32.44 -4.38
CA ARG A 599 15.57 33.40 -4.98
C ARG A 599 15.23 34.56 -4.04
N ALA A 600 15.11 34.31 -2.74
CA ALA A 600 14.86 35.36 -1.73
C ALA A 600 16.06 36.31 -1.63
N THR A 601 17.29 35.79 -1.59
CA THR A 601 18.53 36.58 -1.58
C THR A 601 18.67 37.41 -2.86
N ALA A 602 18.38 36.83 -4.04
CA ALA A 602 18.42 37.55 -5.31
C ALA A 602 17.40 38.72 -5.38
N ARG A 603 16.18 38.52 -4.85
CA ARG A 603 15.16 39.57 -4.74
C ARG A 603 15.57 40.69 -3.79
N SER A 604 16.18 40.35 -2.64
CA SER A 604 16.69 41.33 -1.66
C SER A 604 17.82 42.17 -2.24
N LEU A 605 18.74 41.54 -3.01
CA LEU A 605 19.82 42.26 -3.70
C LEU A 605 19.32 43.21 -4.82
N LEU A 606 18.25 42.80 -5.54
CA LEU A 606 17.65 43.64 -6.58
C LEU A 606 16.81 44.79 -5.98
N SER A 607 16.19 44.62 -4.83
CA SER A 607 15.44 45.67 -4.13
C SER A 607 16.36 46.64 -3.35
N GLY A 608 17.56 46.20 -2.94
CA GLY A 608 18.58 47.06 -2.31
C GLY A 608 19.42 47.89 -3.28
N ALA A 609 19.37 47.63 -4.59
CA ALA A 609 20.07 48.39 -5.60
C ALA A 609 19.26 49.59 -6.17
N SER A 610 18.12 49.92 -5.56
CA SER A 610 17.23 51.01 -5.99
C SER A 610 17.13 52.11 -4.92
N LEU A 611 18.22 52.39 -4.17
CA LEU A 611 18.36 53.58 -3.30
C LEU A 611 19.51 54.43 -3.73
#